data_0dba98dc7db24e2701b5392dba1389bb
#
_entry.id   0dba98dc7db24e2701b5392dba1389bb
#
_cell.length_a   1.000
_cell.length_b   1.000
_cell.length_c   1.000
_cell.angle_alpha   90.00
_cell.angle_beta   90.00
_cell.angle_gamma   90.00
#
_symmetry.space_group_name_H-M   'P 1'
#
loop_
_entity.id
_entity.type
_entity.pdbx_description
1 polymer ?
#
loop_
_entity_poly.entity_id
_entity_poly.type
_entity_poly.pdbx_seq_one_letter_code
_entity_poly.pdbx_strand_id
1 'polypeptide(L)'
;RPVTLAVGEHVRVPRVYRGKDIKWWMDASGVLDQRHDEVDDIVRARNVPSLQLAGYADRRTIDLNALTSIGVKIVGRLAGIQDGKAQFSGSLRNVCALADLKMRRLLDTIDAWAGEKGLGGELSRPQRFAETVVEESPPLLLNLVNGKIRTVIWATGFRPDYSWLHVPVLDHKGQVRRDGGVAEMPGLYLLGLPFLRRRKSSLIDGVGDDARELSGHLAAYLQERPAALRPALHAMEN
;
A
#
# COMPACT_ATOMS: atom_id res chain seq x y z
N ARG A 1 -28.85 2.47 2.52
CA ARG A 1 -29.02 1.20 1.78
C ARG A 1 -28.14 0.14 2.43
N PRO A 2 -28.59 -1.13 2.52
CA PRO A 2 -27.76 -2.22 3.03
C PRO A 2 -26.50 -2.39 2.14
N VAL A 3 -25.36 -2.57 2.80
CA VAL A 3 -24.06 -2.79 2.12
C VAL A 3 -23.47 -4.09 2.65
N THR A 4 -22.94 -4.91 1.76
CA THR A 4 -22.10 -6.06 2.11
C THR A 4 -20.70 -5.79 1.54
N LEU A 5 -19.69 -5.84 2.40
CA LEU A 5 -18.29 -5.61 2.06
C LEU A 5 -17.51 -6.92 2.11
N ALA A 6 -16.98 -7.35 0.96
CA ALA A 6 -16.05 -8.47 0.89
C ALA A 6 -14.64 -8.03 1.24
N VAL A 7 -14.05 -8.62 2.28
CA VAL A 7 -12.78 -8.20 2.87
C VAL A 7 -11.71 -9.26 2.64
N GLY A 8 -10.63 -8.85 1.98
CA GLY A 8 -9.40 -9.61 1.88
C GLY A 8 -8.32 -9.09 2.81
N GLU A 9 -7.05 -9.32 2.46
CA GLU A 9 -5.92 -8.74 3.16
C GLU A 9 -6.04 -7.21 3.14
N HIS A 10 -5.79 -6.56 4.29
CA HIS A 10 -5.91 -5.11 4.45
C HIS A 10 -4.94 -4.60 5.51
N VAL A 11 -4.71 -3.30 5.52
CA VAL A 11 -3.83 -2.64 6.50
C VAL A 11 -4.66 -1.72 7.37
N ARG A 12 -4.95 -2.16 8.59
CA ARG A 12 -5.64 -1.38 9.60
C ARG A 12 -4.67 -0.45 10.30
N VAL A 13 -5.03 0.84 10.41
CA VAL A 13 -4.31 1.85 11.20
C VAL A 13 -5.31 2.85 11.76
N PRO A 14 -5.06 3.46 12.94
CA PRO A 14 -5.86 4.58 13.41
C PRO A 14 -5.52 5.82 12.57
N ARG A 15 -6.49 6.73 12.38
CA ARG A 15 -6.21 8.01 11.72
C ARG A 15 -5.32 8.92 12.57
N VAL A 16 -5.57 8.93 13.87
CA VAL A 16 -4.82 9.73 14.85
C VAL A 16 -4.30 8.79 15.92
N TYR A 17 -3.04 8.95 16.29
CA TYR A 17 -2.40 8.26 17.37
C TYR A 17 -1.61 9.26 18.23
N ARG A 18 -1.79 9.23 19.57
CA ARG A 18 -1.11 10.12 20.52
C ARG A 18 -1.15 11.60 20.10
N GLY A 19 -2.30 12.04 19.56
CA GLY A 19 -2.55 13.43 19.14
C GLY A 19 -2.02 13.82 17.75
N LYS A 20 -1.25 12.98 17.09
CA LYS A 20 -0.71 13.22 15.74
C LYS A 20 -1.35 12.27 14.70
N ASP A 21 -1.33 12.69 13.44
CA ASP A 21 -1.73 11.85 12.32
C ASP A 21 -0.82 10.62 12.20
N ILE A 22 -1.38 9.47 11.86
CA ILE A 22 -0.58 8.25 11.72
C ILE A 22 0.50 8.36 10.64
N LYS A 23 0.23 9.10 9.57
CA LYS A 23 1.21 9.36 8.52
C LYS A 23 2.40 10.16 9.02
N TRP A 24 2.15 11.17 9.88
CA TRP A 24 3.21 11.92 10.54
C TRP A 24 4.11 11.00 11.38
N TRP A 25 3.49 10.05 12.11
CA TRP A 25 4.25 9.08 12.90
C TRP A 25 5.11 8.16 12.05
N MET A 26 4.53 7.65 10.95
CA MET A 26 5.23 6.73 10.05
C MET A 26 6.42 7.41 9.35
N ASP A 27 6.30 8.71 9.05
CA ASP A 27 7.39 9.50 8.49
C ASP A 27 8.44 9.81 9.56
N ALA A 28 8.04 10.44 10.68
CA ALA A 28 8.95 10.83 11.76
C ALA A 28 9.74 9.65 12.33
N SER A 29 9.13 8.47 12.44
CA SER A 29 9.78 7.26 12.96
C SER A 29 10.63 6.51 11.91
N GLY A 30 10.71 7.01 10.66
CA GLY A 30 11.48 6.38 9.59
C GLY A 30 10.83 5.14 8.96
N VAL A 31 9.61 4.76 9.36
CA VAL A 31 8.90 3.60 8.77
C VAL A 31 8.71 3.77 7.26
N LEU A 32 8.48 5.00 6.79
CA LEU A 32 8.31 5.30 5.36
C LEU A 32 9.65 5.35 4.60
N ASP A 33 10.77 5.49 5.30
CA ASP A 33 12.12 5.52 4.71
C ASP A 33 12.71 4.13 4.50
N GLN A 34 12.08 3.07 5.05
CA GLN A 34 12.55 1.70 4.84
C GLN A 34 12.80 1.42 3.37
N ARG A 35 13.99 0.93 3.06
CA ARG A 35 14.47 0.70 1.70
C ARG A 35 14.05 -0.66 1.17
N HIS A 36 14.02 -0.80 -0.15
CA HIS A 36 13.66 -2.04 -0.85
C HIS A 36 14.68 -3.17 -0.62
N ASP A 37 15.95 -2.82 -0.37
CA ASP A 37 17.07 -3.74 -0.10
C ASP A 37 17.16 -4.15 1.39
N GLU A 38 16.32 -3.59 2.26
CA GLU A 38 16.22 -3.91 3.69
C GLU A 38 15.07 -4.88 4.01
N VAL A 39 14.35 -5.37 3.01
CA VAL A 39 13.22 -6.29 3.22
C VAL A 39 13.50 -7.65 2.59
N ASP A 40 13.13 -8.72 3.29
CA ASP A 40 13.36 -10.09 2.85
C ASP A 40 12.59 -10.46 1.57
N ASP A 41 11.38 -9.92 1.39
CA ASP A 41 10.50 -10.19 0.25
C ASP A 41 9.90 -8.89 -0.29
N ILE A 42 10.63 -8.27 -1.21
CA ILE A 42 10.19 -7.00 -1.85
C ILE A 42 8.95 -7.20 -2.73
N VAL A 43 8.76 -8.37 -3.32
CA VAL A 43 7.57 -8.65 -4.14
C VAL A 43 6.33 -8.62 -3.26
N ARG A 44 6.37 -9.28 -2.11
CA ARG A 44 5.29 -9.25 -1.13
C ARG A 44 5.08 -7.84 -0.56
N ALA A 45 6.16 -7.13 -0.24
CA ALA A 45 6.09 -5.78 0.31
C ALA A 45 5.43 -4.77 -0.66
N ARG A 46 5.67 -4.90 -1.97
CA ARG A 46 5.03 -4.09 -3.02
C ARG A 46 3.53 -4.38 -3.19
N ASN A 47 3.09 -5.57 -2.80
CA ASN A 47 1.69 -5.99 -2.91
C ASN A 47 0.88 -5.75 -1.63
N VAL A 48 1.45 -5.09 -0.61
CA VAL A 48 0.72 -4.72 0.60
C VAL A 48 -0.39 -3.71 0.24
N PRO A 49 -1.64 -3.96 0.64
CA PRO A 49 -2.74 -3.05 0.37
C PRO A 49 -2.52 -1.66 0.99
N SER A 50 -3.19 -0.65 0.44
CA SER A 50 -3.18 0.69 0.99
C SER A 50 -3.73 0.74 2.42
N LEU A 51 -3.25 1.70 3.20
CA LEU A 51 -3.75 1.94 4.55
C LEU A 51 -5.25 2.26 4.53
N GLN A 52 -6.01 1.73 5.50
CA GLN A 52 -7.42 2.09 5.70
C GLN A 52 -7.53 3.51 6.29
N LEU A 53 -7.33 4.51 5.46
CA LEU A 53 -7.41 5.92 5.84
C LEU A 53 -8.42 6.65 4.97
N ALA A 54 -9.16 7.56 5.58
CA ALA A 54 -10.08 8.45 4.89
C ALA A 54 -9.78 9.92 5.22
N GLY A 55 -9.96 10.80 4.22
CA GLY A 55 -9.66 12.23 4.29
C GLY A 55 -10.79 13.07 4.90
N TYR A 56 -11.39 12.63 6.02
CA TYR A 56 -12.41 13.44 6.69
C TYR A 56 -11.79 14.58 7.50
N ALA A 57 -12.47 15.73 7.51
CA ALA A 57 -12.02 16.92 8.24
C ALA A 57 -11.90 16.66 9.76
N ASP A 58 -12.76 15.82 10.33
CA ASP A 58 -12.74 15.41 11.74
C ASP A 58 -11.66 14.36 12.06
N ARG A 59 -10.90 13.92 11.07
CA ARG A 59 -9.83 12.92 11.18
C ARG A 59 -10.26 11.62 11.87
N ARG A 60 -11.53 11.23 11.72
CA ARG A 60 -12.04 9.97 12.29
C ARG A 60 -11.38 8.76 11.63
N THR A 61 -11.19 7.72 12.42
CA THR A 61 -10.77 6.40 11.92
C THR A 61 -11.96 5.72 11.25
N ILE A 62 -11.75 5.17 10.06
CA ILE A 62 -12.73 4.33 9.37
C ILE A 62 -12.11 2.95 9.19
N ASP A 63 -12.30 2.12 10.20
CA ASP A 63 -11.96 0.71 10.16
C ASP A 63 -13.21 -0.16 10.01
N LEU A 64 -13.03 -1.49 10.00
CA LEU A 64 -14.15 -2.42 9.85
C LEU A 64 -15.14 -2.32 11.01
N ASN A 65 -14.68 -2.02 12.24
CA ASN A 65 -15.57 -1.80 13.38
C ASN A 65 -16.45 -0.55 13.17
N ALA A 66 -15.90 0.53 12.67
CA ALA A 66 -16.66 1.73 12.34
C ALA A 66 -17.66 1.47 11.21
N LEU A 67 -17.33 0.66 10.22
CA LEU A 67 -18.27 0.29 9.15
C LEU A 67 -19.40 -0.62 9.66
N THR A 68 -19.09 -1.61 10.49
CA THR A 68 -20.13 -2.49 11.06
C THR A 68 -21.07 -1.75 12.00
N SER A 69 -20.57 -0.75 12.74
CA SER A 69 -21.41 0.07 13.63
C SER A 69 -22.50 0.87 12.89
N ILE A 70 -22.28 1.17 11.60
CA ILE A 70 -23.29 1.82 10.75
C ILE A 70 -24.06 0.84 9.86
N GLY A 71 -23.98 -0.45 10.13
CA GLY A 71 -24.79 -1.50 9.49
C GLY A 71 -24.18 -2.14 8.24
N VAL A 72 -22.89 -1.91 7.93
CA VAL A 72 -22.20 -2.65 6.87
C VAL A 72 -21.95 -4.09 7.32
N LYS A 73 -22.38 -5.07 6.52
CA LYS A 73 -22.05 -6.49 6.74
C LYS A 73 -20.70 -6.81 6.14
N ILE A 74 -19.83 -7.47 6.92
CA ILE A 74 -18.52 -7.91 6.44
C ILE A 74 -18.56 -9.41 6.14
N VAL A 75 -18.00 -9.79 5.00
CA VAL A 75 -17.82 -11.19 4.58
C VAL A 75 -16.36 -11.38 4.14
N GLY A 76 -15.92 -12.62 4.02
CA GLY A 76 -14.56 -12.92 3.56
C GLY A 76 -14.29 -12.48 2.12
N ARG A 77 -13.05 -12.55 1.70
CA ARG A 77 -12.64 -12.23 0.33
C ARG A 77 -13.47 -13.02 -0.68
N LEU A 78 -13.93 -12.38 -1.75
CA LEU A 78 -14.60 -13.04 -2.86
C LEU A 78 -13.65 -14.08 -3.47
N ALA A 79 -14.07 -15.35 -3.46
CA ALA A 79 -13.33 -16.47 -4.02
C ALA A 79 -13.77 -16.77 -5.46
N GLY A 80 -15.05 -16.57 -5.77
CA GLY A 80 -15.61 -16.78 -7.09
C GLY A 80 -17.09 -16.42 -7.16
N ILE A 81 -17.63 -16.49 -8.38
CA ILE A 81 -19.06 -16.38 -8.66
C ILE A 81 -19.46 -17.59 -9.47
N GLN A 82 -20.40 -18.36 -8.99
CA GLN A 82 -20.92 -19.54 -9.68
C GLN A 82 -22.44 -19.60 -9.52
N ASP A 83 -23.18 -19.92 -10.56
CA ASP A 83 -24.64 -20.06 -10.59
C ASP A 83 -25.37 -18.88 -9.94
N GLY A 84 -24.91 -17.66 -10.24
CA GLY A 84 -25.50 -16.44 -9.68
C GLY A 84 -25.26 -16.23 -8.18
N LYS A 85 -24.32 -16.97 -7.59
CA LYS A 85 -23.94 -16.85 -6.16
C LYS A 85 -22.49 -16.43 -6.02
N ALA A 86 -22.23 -15.39 -5.24
CA ALA A 86 -20.89 -15.03 -4.80
C ALA A 86 -20.47 -15.97 -3.68
N GLN A 87 -19.24 -16.49 -3.78
CA GLN A 87 -18.61 -17.36 -2.81
C GLN A 87 -17.51 -16.59 -2.06
N PHE A 88 -17.47 -16.72 -0.74
CA PHE A 88 -16.51 -16.00 0.09
C PHE A 88 -15.60 -16.96 0.86
N SER A 89 -14.37 -16.53 1.08
CA SER A 89 -13.38 -17.25 1.89
C SER A 89 -13.83 -17.29 3.37
N GLY A 90 -13.67 -18.43 4.01
CA GLY A 90 -13.87 -18.58 5.46
C GLY A 90 -12.77 -17.97 6.33
N SER A 91 -11.75 -17.35 5.73
CA SER A 91 -10.58 -16.84 6.46
C SER A 91 -10.75 -15.42 7.04
N LEU A 92 -11.95 -14.83 7.02
CA LEU A 92 -12.19 -13.45 7.44
C LEU A 92 -11.61 -13.15 8.83
N ARG A 93 -11.88 -13.99 9.82
CA ARG A 93 -11.38 -13.82 11.20
C ARG A 93 -9.85 -13.77 11.26
N ASN A 94 -9.17 -14.66 10.53
CA ASN A 94 -7.71 -14.72 10.49
C ASN A 94 -7.12 -13.47 9.82
N VAL A 95 -7.74 -13.00 8.74
CA VAL A 95 -7.31 -11.78 8.02
C VAL A 95 -7.44 -10.54 8.91
N CYS A 96 -8.54 -10.42 9.65
CA CYS A 96 -8.76 -9.32 10.59
C CYS A 96 -7.75 -9.38 11.75
N ALA A 97 -7.56 -10.55 12.36
CA ALA A 97 -6.60 -10.74 13.45
C ALA A 97 -5.16 -10.39 13.02
N LEU A 98 -4.78 -10.75 11.77
CA LEU A 98 -3.48 -10.38 11.22
C LEU A 98 -3.34 -8.86 11.00
N ALA A 99 -4.39 -8.19 10.53
CA ALA A 99 -4.40 -6.74 10.38
C ALA A 99 -4.27 -6.02 11.74
N ASP A 100 -4.97 -6.52 12.76
CA ASP A 100 -4.89 -6.01 14.14
C ASP A 100 -3.48 -6.21 14.74
N LEU A 101 -2.87 -7.37 14.50
CA LEU A 101 -1.51 -7.65 14.93
C LEU A 101 -0.50 -6.71 14.27
N LYS A 102 -0.60 -6.49 12.96
CA LYS A 102 0.26 -5.56 12.21
C LYS A 102 0.10 -4.13 12.72
N MET A 103 -1.12 -3.68 12.99
CA MET A 103 -1.38 -2.38 13.58
C MET A 103 -0.71 -2.24 14.95
N ARG A 104 -0.89 -3.21 15.85
CA ARG A 104 -0.24 -3.18 17.18
C ARG A 104 1.28 -3.06 17.07
N ARG A 105 1.90 -3.84 16.20
CA ARG A 105 3.36 -3.77 15.97
C ARG A 105 3.81 -2.41 15.46
N LEU A 106 3.06 -1.80 14.54
CA LEU A 106 3.35 -0.43 14.08
C LEU A 106 3.28 0.58 15.24
N LEU A 107 2.24 0.50 16.07
CA LEU A 107 2.09 1.40 17.20
C LEU A 107 3.18 1.18 18.27
N ASP A 108 3.59 -0.06 18.51
CA ASP A 108 4.72 -0.38 19.41
C ASP A 108 6.05 0.20 18.87
N THR A 109 6.27 0.12 17.55
CA THR A 109 7.45 0.76 16.91
C THR A 109 7.43 2.27 17.10
N ILE A 110 6.28 2.91 16.91
CA ILE A 110 6.10 4.35 17.13
C ILE A 110 6.34 4.72 18.59
N ASP A 111 5.82 3.93 19.54
CA ASP A 111 5.98 4.17 20.96
C ASP A 111 7.45 4.03 21.40
N ALA A 112 8.16 3.03 20.89
CA ALA A 112 9.59 2.84 21.14
C ALA A 112 10.40 4.05 20.63
N TRP A 113 10.17 4.45 19.37
CA TRP A 113 10.82 5.61 18.78
C TRP A 113 10.52 6.92 19.58
N ALA A 114 9.26 7.14 19.97
CA ALA A 114 8.89 8.31 20.77
C ALA A 114 9.56 8.31 22.15
N GLY A 115 9.75 7.14 22.75
CA GLY A 115 10.51 6.95 23.99
C GLY A 115 11.98 7.29 23.83
N GLU A 116 12.63 6.78 22.79
CA GLU A 116 14.04 7.07 22.46
C GLU A 116 14.28 8.58 22.21
N LYS A 117 13.30 9.28 21.63
CA LYS A 117 13.36 10.73 21.40
C LYS A 117 12.98 11.58 22.59
N GLY A 118 12.61 10.97 23.72
CA GLY A 118 12.24 11.70 24.94
C GLY A 118 10.89 12.44 24.86
N LEU A 119 10.04 12.11 23.87
CA LEU A 119 8.79 12.83 23.60
C LEU A 119 7.63 12.44 24.54
N GLY A 120 7.87 11.57 25.53
CA GLY A 120 6.83 10.99 26.38
C GLY A 120 5.97 12.01 27.13
N GLY A 121 6.55 13.15 27.54
CA GLY A 121 5.86 14.22 28.29
C GLY A 121 4.99 15.14 27.42
N GLU A 122 5.27 15.23 26.13
CA GLU A 122 4.59 16.14 25.19
C GLU A 122 3.42 15.48 24.43
N LEU A 123 3.31 14.17 24.52
CA LEU A 123 2.37 13.36 23.76
C LEU A 123 1.25 12.81 24.63
N SER A 124 0.09 12.63 24.04
CA SER A 124 -0.99 11.87 24.69
C SER A 124 -0.52 10.45 25.03
N ARG A 125 -1.13 9.85 26.06
CA ARG A 125 -0.79 8.48 26.47
C ARG A 125 -1.01 7.51 25.31
N PRO A 126 -0.20 6.43 25.21
CA PRO A 126 -0.43 5.36 24.24
C PRO A 126 -1.85 4.79 24.35
N GLN A 127 -2.52 4.66 23.22
CA GLN A 127 -3.85 4.07 23.12
C GLN A 127 -3.74 2.66 22.56
N ARG A 128 -4.60 1.76 23.02
CA ARG A 128 -4.78 0.44 22.43
C ARG A 128 -6.19 0.37 21.85
N PHE A 129 -6.28 -0.06 20.61
CA PHE A 129 -7.53 -0.16 19.87
C PHE A 129 -8.12 -1.54 20.02
N ALA A 130 -9.46 -1.60 20.13
CA ALA A 130 -10.18 -2.86 20.20
C ALA A 130 -9.92 -3.70 18.95
N GLU A 131 -9.89 -5.01 19.08
CA GLU A 131 -9.77 -5.93 17.94
C GLU A 131 -10.96 -5.79 16.99
N THR A 132 -10.75 -6.17 15.73
CA THR A 132 -11.83 -6.19 14.74
C THR A 132 -12.86 -7.26 15.10
N VAL A 133 -14.10 -6.82 15.32
CA VAL A 133 -15.22 -7.72 15.63
C VAL A 133 -15.71 -8.36 14.34
N VAL A 134 -15.70 -9.69 14.32
CA VAL A 134 -16.20 -10.50 13.21
C VAL A 134 -17.36 -11.36 13.72
N GLU A 135 -18.48 -11.41 12.98
CA GLU A 135 -19.59 -12.30 13.29
C GLU A 135 -19.08 -13.74 13.48
N GLU A 136 -19.75 -14.51 14.36
CA GLU A 136 -19.35 -15.90 14.65
C GLU A 136 -19.38 -16.77 13.39
N SER A 137 -20.40 -16.61 12.56
CA SER A 137 -20.62 -17.36 11.32
C SER A 137 -20.89 -16.41 10.15
N PRO A 138 -19.87 -15.72 9.60
CA PRO A 138 -20.09 -14.83 8.49
C PRO A 138 -20.53 -15.61 7.24
N PRO A 139 -21.46 -15.09 6.45
CA PRO A 139 -21.95 -15.77 5.26
C PRO A 139 -20.83 -16.14 4.27
N LEU A 140 -20.81 -17.39 3.84
CA LEU A 140 -19.90 -17.88 2.80
C LEU A 140 -20.49 -17.79 1.38
N LEU A 141 -21.79 -17.56 1.28
CA LEU A 141 -22.52 -17.47 0.02
C LEU A 141 -23.47 -16.28 0.04
N LEU A 142 -23.55 -15.56 -1.09
CA LEU A 142 -24.53 -14.50 -1.30
C LEU A 142 -25.18 -14.66 -2.67
N ASN A 143 -26.52 -14.73 -2.70
CA ASN A 143 -27.25 -14.81 -3.95
C ASN A 143 -27.31 -13.43 -4.62
N LEU A 144 -26.81 -13.33 -5.86
CA LEU A 144 -26.74 -12.09 -6.64
C LEU A 144 -27.95 -11.89 -7.57
N VAL A 145 -28.74 -12.95 -7.84
CA VAL A 145 -29.83 -12.91 -8.83
C VAL A 145 -31.23 -12.81 -8.22
N ASN A 146 -31.36 -12.83 -6.89
CA ASN A 146 -32.65 -12.74 -6.20
C ASN A 146 -33.19 -11.29 -6.05
N GLY A 147 -32.58 -10.31 -6.69
CA GLY A 147 -32.97 -8.90 -6.69
C GLY A 147 -32.62 -8.12 -5.43
N LYS A 148 -32.04 -8.75 -4.40
CA LYS A 148 -31.57 -8.05 -3.18
C LYS A 148 -30.29 -7.26 -3.41
N ILE A 149 -29.39 -7.78 -4.25
CA ILE A 149 -28.16 -7.09 -4.69
C ILE A 149 -28.44 -6.45 -6.04
N ARG A 150 -28.34 -5.12 -6.10
CA ARG A 150 -28.61 -4.34 -7.33
C ARG A 150 -27.34 -3.76 -7.94
N THR A 151 -26.27 -3.66 -7.17
CA THR A 151 -25.02 -3.05 -7.61
C THR A 151 -23.86 -3.81 -6.99
N VAL A 152 -22.85 -4.09 -7.82
CA VAL A 152 -21.56 -4.63 -7.39
C VAL A 152 -20.50 -3.59 -7.74
N ILE A 153 -19.67 -3.24 -6.76
CA ILE A 153 -18.56 -2.30 -6.94
C ILE A 153 -17.26 -3.07 -6.74
N TRP A 154 -16.44 -3.10 -7.76
CA TRP A 154 -15.12 -3.69 -7.70
C TRP A 154 -14.12 -2.68 -7.13
N ALA A 155 -13.71 -2.85 -5.87
CA ALA A 155 -12.72 -2.03 -5.21
C ALA A 155 -11.40 -2.80 -5.03
N THR A 156 -10.94 -3.47 -6.09
CA THR A 156 -9.81 -4.42 -6.06
C THR A 156 -8.49 -3.79 -6.48
N GLY A 157 -8.45 -2.47 -6.68
CA GLY A 157 -7.29 -1.74 -7.15
C GLY A 157 -7.07 -1.86 -8.65
N PHE A 158 -5.87 -1.52 -9.10
CA PHE A 158 -5.49 -1.48 -10.50
C PHE A 158 -4.24 -2.32 -10.73
N ARG A 159 -4.10 -2.84 -11.94
CA ARG A 159 -2.85 -3.43 -12.41
C ARG A 159 -2.18 -2.44 -13.34
N PRO A 160 -0.86 -2.22 -13.22
CA PRO A 160 -0.12 -1.46 -14.22
C PRO A 160 -0.24 -2.15 -15.58
N ASP A 161 -0.46 -1.35 -16.62
CA ASP A 161 -0.42 -1.80 -18.01
C ASP A 161 0.82 -1.20 -18.69
N TYR A 162 1.74 -2.07 -19.06
CA TYR A 162 2.98 -1.73 -19.77
C TYR A 162 2.95 -2.19 -21.22
N SER A 163 1.79 -2.47 -21.81
CA SER A 163 1.64 -2.92 -23.20
C SER A 163 2.21 -1.93 -24.23
N TRP A 164 2.30 -0.65 -23.84
CA TRP A 164 2.91 0.41 -24.64
C TRP A 164 4.45 0.37 -24.66
N LEU A 165 5.09 -0.39 -23.77
CA LEU A 165 6.54 -0.47 -23.62
C LEU A 165 7.11 -1.60 -24.47
N HIS A 166 7.51 -1.28 -25.71
CA HIS A 166 7.99 -2.24 -26.70
C HIS A 166 9.48 -2.58 -26.55
N VAL A 167 9.91 -2.92 -25.33
CA VAL A 167 11.28 -3.36 -25.02
C VAL A 167 11.24 -4.63 -24.17
N PRO A 168 12.22 -5.55 -24.28
CA PRO A 168 12.16 -6.88 -23.65
C PRO A 168 12.52 -6.84 -22.16
N VAL A 169 11.85 -5.97 -21.39
CA VAL A 169 12.12 -5.77 -19.95
C VAL A 169 11.00 -6.30 -19.06
N LEU A 170 9.93 -6.85 -19.63
CA LEU A 170 8.82 -7.38 -18.86
C LEU A 170 9.08 -8.84 -18.45
N ASP A 171 8.66 -9.18 -17.23
CA ASP A 171 8.63 -10.55 -16.76
C ASP A 171 7.37 -11.30 -17.26
N HIS A 172 7.24 -12.58 -16.91
CA HIS A 172 6.07 -13.41 -17.27
C HIS A 172 4.74 -12.92 -16.67
N LYS A 173 4.78 -11.99 -15.71
CA LYS A 173 3.60 -11.35 -15.09
C LYS A 173 3.33 -9.96 -15.68
N GLY A 174 4.08 -9.54 -16.71
CA GLY A 174 3.97 -8.22 -17.31
C GLY A 174 4.51 -7.09 -16.43
N GLN A 175 5.40 -7.39 -15.46
CA GLN A 175 6.05 -6.39 -14.63
C GLN A 175 7.43 -6.07 -15.16
N VAL A 176 7.84 -4.81 -15.10
CA VAL A 176 9.20 -4.41 -15.50
C VAL A 176 10.22 -5.02 -14.53
N ARG A 177 11.17 -5.79 -15.07
CA ARG A 177 12.32 -6.28 -14.31
C ARG A 177 13.22 -5.12 -13.97
N ARG A 178 13.41 -4.89 -12.67
CA ARG A 178 14.11 -3.72 -12.15
C ARG A 178 14.69 -3.96 -10.75
N ASP A 179 15.75 -3.25 -10.47
CA ASP A 179 16.26 -3.08 -9.12
C ASP A 179 16.26 -1.58 -8.74
N GLY A 180 15.56 -1.22 -7.66
CA GLY A 180 15.46 0.15 -7.15
C GLY A 180 15.12 1.22 -8.18
N GLY A 181 14.39 0.88 -9.25
CA GLY A 181 14.01 1.81 -10.33
C GLY A 181 14.94 1.82 -11.53
N VAL A 182 16.07 1.11 -11.48
CA VAL A 182 16.93 0.85 -12.65
C VAL A 182 16.40 -0.41 -13.33
N ALA A 183 15.99 -0.31 -14.60
CA ALA A 183 15.55 -1.49 -15.36
C ALA A 183 16.74 -2.31 -15.84
N GLU A 184 16.52 -3.58 -16.19
CA GLU A 184 17.56 -4.44 -16.77
C GLU A 184 18.10 -3.91 -18.11
N MET A 185 17.28 -3.13 -18.84
CA MET A 185 17.75 -2.47 -20.06
C MET A 185 18.53 -1.20 -19.71
N PRO A 186 19.80 -1.10 -20.13
CA PRO A 186 20.62 0.07 -19.86
C PRO A 186 19.99 1.36 -20.37
N GLY A 187 19.92 2.38 -19.51
CA GLY A 187 19.34 3.69 -19.84
C GLY A 187 17.83 3.79 -19.62
N LEU A 188 17.16 2.73 -19.18
CA LEU A 188 15.75 2.75 -18.81
C LEU A 188 15.61 2.85 -17.29
N TYR A 189 14.85 3.84 -16.84
CA TYR A 189 14.61 4.14 -15.43
C TYR A 189 13.11 4.26 -15.15
N LEU A 190 12.72 3.94 -13.93
CA LEU A 190 11.35 4.02 -13.43
C LEU A 190 11.32 4.89 -12.18
N LEU A 191 10.29 5.72 -12.05
CA LEU A 191 10.11 6.61 -10.92
C LEU A 191 8.64 6.59 -10.46
N GLY A 192 8.39 6.80 -9.16
CA GLY A 192 7.04 6.97 -8.61
C GLY A 192 6.24 5.69 -8.44
N LEU A 193 6.83 4.51 -8.63
CA LEU A 193 6.15 3.24 -8.40
C LEU A 193 6.12 2.87 -6.91
N PRO A 194 5.09 2.11 -6.46
CA PRO A 194 5.00 1.67 -5.07
C PRO A 194 6.25 0.90 -4.62
N PHE A 195 6.81 1.31 -3.49
CA PHE A 195 8.01 0.73 -2.88
C PHE A 195 9.13 0.47 -3.91
N LEU A 196 9.43 1.49 -4.72
CA LEU A 196 10.45 1.39 -5.75
C LEU A 196 11.84 1.30 -5.12
N ARG A 197 12.23 2.29 -4.31
CA ARG A 197 13.44 2.34 -3.49
C ARG A 197 13.12 2.40 -1.99
N ARG A 198 12.04 3.14 -1.62
CA ARG A 198 11.56 3.31 -0.25
C ARG A 198 10.05 3.06 -0.20
N ARG A 199 9.51 2.84 0.99
CA ARG A 199 8.04 2.74 1.16
C ARG A 199 7.31 3.98 0.68
N LYS A 200 7.92 5.17 0.78
CA LYS A 200 7.36 6.43 0.32
C LYS A 200 7.62 6.78 -1.14
N SER A 201 8.24 5.90 -1.94
CA SER A 201 8.59 6.15 -3.34
C SER A 201 7.46 6.67 -4.23
N SER A 202 6.22 6.29 -3.94
CA SER A 202 5.02 6.73 -4.69
C SER A 202 4.31 7.93 -4.05
N LEU A 203 4.85 8.49 -2.98
CA LEU A 203 4.30 9.67 -2.32
C LEU A 203 5.01 10.94 -2.81
N ILE A 204 4.30 12.08 -2.79
CA ILE A 204 4.84 13.36 -3.26
C ILE A 204 6.09 13.76 -2.46
N ASP A 205 6.08 13.51 -1.15
CA ASP A 205 7.19 13.80 -0.23
C ASP A 205 8.37 12.81 -0.35
N GLY A 206 8.17 11.64 -0.96
CA GLY A 206 9.19 10.60 -1.06
C GLY A 206 9.83 10.43 -2.42
N VAL A 207 9.13 10.83 -3.50
CA VAL A 207 9.60 10.63 -4.89
C VAL A 207 10.85 11.45 -5.21
N GLY A 208 11.05 12.59 -4.53
CA GLY A 208 12.19 13.46 -4.75
C GLY A 208 13.53 12.82 -4.39
N ASP A 209 13.58 12.04 -3.33
CA ASP A 209 14.79 11.31 -2.92
C ASP A 209 15.15 10.22 -3.94
N ASP A 210 14.15 9.46 -4.39
CA ASP A 210 14.32 8.46 -5.42
C ASP A 210 14.79 9.10 -6.75
N ALA A 211 14.20 10.23 -7.14
CA ALA A 211 14.61 10.96 -8.34
C ALA A 211 16.07 11.39 -8.26
N ARG A 212 16.53 11.87 -7.11
CA ARG A 212 17.91 12.30 -6.91
C ARG A 212 18.90 11.15 -7.04
N GLU A 213 18.59 10.00 -6.41
CA GLU A 213 19.44 8.80 -6.51
C GLU A 213 19.48 8.24 -7.95
N LEU A 214 18.32 8.17 -8.62
CA LEU A 214 18.24 7.69 -10.02
C LEU A 214 18.94 8.63 -10.99
N SER A 215 18.88 9.95 -10.78
CA SER A 215 19.59 10.94 -11.58
C SER A 215 21.11 10.81 -11.42
N GLY A 216 21.58 10.52 -10.20
CA GLY A 216 23.00 10.23 -9.95
C GLY A 216 23.47 8.98 -10.70
N HIS A 217 22.68 7.90 -10.64
CA HIS A 217 22.97 6.67 -11.40
C HIS A 217 22.98 6.93 -12.92
N LEU A 218 22.00 7.70 -13.43
CA LEU A 218 21.93 8.06 -14.84
C LEU A 218 23.18 8.88 -15.26
N ALA A 219 23.60 9.84 -14.45
CA ALA A 219 24.77 10.66 -14.72
C ALA A 219 26.05 9.80 -14.80
N ALA A 220 26.24 8.88 -13.86
CA ALA A 220 27.36 7.93 -13.88
C ALA A 220 27.34 7.06 -15.14
N TYR A 221 26.17 6.49 -15.47
CA TYR A 221 25.98 5.67 -16.67
C TYR A 221 26.33 6.43 -17.96
N LEU A 222 25.97 7.71 -18.06
CA LEU A 222 26.29 8.54 -19.23
C LEU A 222 27.78 8.88 -19.31
N GLN A 223 28.47 9.04 -18.17
CA GLN A 223 29.91 9.30 -18.13
C GLN A 223 30.73 8.07 -18.55
N GLU A 224 30.28 6.86 -18.19
CA GLU A 224 30.94 5.60 -18.52
C GLU A 224 30.79 5.21 -20.00
N ARG A 225 29.81 5.80 -20.72
CA ARG A 225 29.63 5.53 -22.16
C ARG A 225 30.76 6.11 -23.01
N PRO A 226 31.26 5.33 -23.99
CA PRO A 226 32.18 5.84 -24.98
C PRO A 226 31.61 7.08 -25.68
N ALA A 227 32.46 8.08 -25.97
CA ALA A 227 32.05 9.36 -26.59
C ALA A 227 31.23 9.18 -27.89
N ALA A 228 31.51 8.12 -28.67
CA ALA A 228 30.79 7.78 -29.90
C ALA A 228 29.30 7.40 -29.70
N LEU A 229 28.85 7.09 -28.47
CA LEU A 229 27.48 6.72 -28.14
C LEU A 229 26.76 7.79 -27.32
N ARG A 230 27.37 8.96 -27.09
CA ARG A 230 26.71 10.09 -26.44
C ARG A 230 25.80 10.77 -27.46
N PRO A 231 24.45 10.82 -27.23
CA PRO A 231 23.60 11.62 -28.11
C PRO A 231 24.09 13.07 -28.08
N ALA A 232 24.11 13.72 -29.22
CA ALA A 232 24.45 15.13 -29.31
C ALA A 232 23.33 15.93 -28.59
N LEU A 233 23.53 16.28 -27.34
CA LEU A 233 22.64 17.11 -26.51
C LEU A 233 22.57 18.58 -26.94
N HIS A 234 23.01 18.93 -28.18
CA HIS A 234 23.13 20.29 -28.68
C HIS A 234 22.10 20.72 -29.71
N ALA A 235 20.88 20.11 -29.72
CA ALA A 235 19.87 20.47 -30.72
C ALA A 235 18.51 20.89 -30.11
N MET A 236 18.44 21.38 -28.89
CA MET A 236 17.17 21.90 -28.29
C MET A 236 17.32 23.30 -27.66
N GLU A 237 18.30 24.08 -28.08
CA GLU A 237 18.32 25.53 -27.84
C GLU A 237 18.22 26.25 -29.20
N ASN A 238 16.96 26.38 -29.71
CA ASN A 238 16.52 27.41 -30.64
C ASN A 238 15.00 27.45 -30.63
#